data_f21ed45ead724a75c6fed2d03cf3623e
#
_entry.id   f21ed45ead724a75c6fed2d03cf3623e
#
_cell.length_a   1.000
_cell.length_b   1.000
_cell.length_c   1.000
_cell.angle_alpha   90.00
_cell.angle_beta   90.00
_cell.angle_gamma   90.00
#
_symmetry.space_group_name_H-M   'P 1'
#
loop_
_entity.id
_entity.type
_entity.pdbx_description
1 polymer ?
#
loop_
_entity_poly.entity_id
_entity_poly.type
_entity_poly.pdbx_seq_one_letter_code
_entity_poly.pdbx_strand_id
1 'polypeptide(L)'
;MKGAELLGARQMRFLERWANDSRGDVWMKAVVSQTLFANVATLPKGSRADEITTKLPIQPPGGYAEGEAPVQDHDSNGWPQTPRLAALRLMRKAGAIHIAGDQHLGSTIQYGIDTFRDGPFAICVPSVANF
;
A
#
# COMPACT_ATOMS: atom_id res chain seq x y z
N MET A 1 -6.67 2.08 -17.58
CA MET A 1 -7.74 1.08 -17.81
C MET A 1 -9.06 1.67 -17.36
N LYS A 2 -10.01 1.81 -18.29
CA LYS A 2 -11.35 2.31 -17.97
C LYS A 2 -12.12 1.20 -17.24
N GLY A 3 -12.65 1.46 -16.04
CA GLY A 3 -13.43 0.48 -15.27
C GLY A 3 -12.62 -0.50 -14.42
N ALA A 4 -11.33 -0.30 -14.25
CA ALA A 4 -10.54 -1.13 -13.32
C ALA A 4 -10.95 -0.86 -11.87
N GLU A 5 -11.14 -1.93 -11.09
CA GLU A 5 -11.51 -1.89 -9.67
C GLU A 5 -10.36 -2.44 -8.81
N LEU A 6 -10.12 -1.84 -7.66
CA LEU A 6 -9.24 -2.38 -6.62
C LEU A 6 -10.02 -3.34 -5.71
N LEU A 7 -11.17 -2.88 -5.26
CA LEU A 7 -12.13 -3.64 -4.46
C LEU A 7 -13.46 -3.65 -5.21
N GLY A 8 -14.08 -4.82 -5.28
CA GLY A 8 -15.41 -4.93 -5.89
C GLY A 8 -16.48 -4.16 -5.10
N ALA A 9 -17.60 -3.87 -5.76
CA ALA A 9 -18.69 -3.06 -5.18
C ALA A 9 -19.17 -3.54 -3.81
N ARG A 10 -19.19 -4.87 -3.57
CA ARG A 10 -19.56 -5.44 -2.27
C ARG A 10 -18.56 -5.09 -1.19
N GLN A 11 -17.28 -5.19 -1.48
CA GLN A 11 -16.18 -4.87 -0.56
C GLN A 11 -16.14 -3.37 -0.25
N MET A 12 -16.32 -2.52 -1.27
CA MET A 12 -16.37 -1.08 -1.07
C MET A 12 -17.55 -0.67 -0.16
N ARG A 13 -18.75 -1.23 -0.37
CA ARG A 13 -19.91 -0.98 0.52
C ARG A 13 -19.66 -1.48 1.94
N PHE A 14 -18.96 -2.61 2.11
CA PHE A 14 -18.59 -3.09 3.43
C PHE A 14 -17.61 -2.10 4.09
N LEU A 15 -16.54 -1.73 3.39
CA LEU A 15 -15.53 -0.80 3.89
C LEU A 15 -16.14 0.56 4.27
N GLU A 16 -17.07 1.06 3.47
CA GLU A 16 -17.79 2.31 3.75
C GLU A 16 -18.62 2.23 5.05
N ARG A 17 -19.42 1.16 5.23
CA ARG A 17 -20.18 0.96 6.46
C ARG A 17 -19.26 0.82 7.67
N TRP A 18 -18.22 0.01 7.54
CA TRP A 18 -17.22 -0.21 8.59
C TRP A 18 -16.47 1.07 8.96
N ALA A 19 -16.12 1.89 7.99
CA ALA A 19 -15.43 3.17 8.23
C ALA A 19 -16.31 4.15 9.02
N ASN A 20 -17.63 4.10 8.83
CA ASN A 20 -18.60 4.94 9.52
C ASN A 20 -19.12 4.34 10.84
N ASP A 21 -18.77 3.09 11.14
CA ASP A 21 -19.23 2.45 12.37
C ASP A 21 -18.37 2.91 13.56
N SER A 22 -18.97 3.62 14.47
CA SER A 22 -18.37 4.13 15.70
C SER A 22 -18.96 3.48 16.96
N ARG A 23 -19.67 2.35 16.82
CA ARG A 23 -20.30 1.66 17.95
C ARG A 23 -19.28 0.94 18.80
N GLY A 24 -19.52 0.95 20.12
CA GLY A 24 -18.72 0.25 21.12
C GLY A 24 -17.39 0.93 21.44
N ASP A 25 -16.57 0.25 22.20
CA ASP A 25 -15.29 0.75 22.72
C ASP A 25 -14.13 0.52 21.72
N VAL A 26 -14.39 0.80 20.44
CA VAL A 26 -13.37 0.65 19.41
C VAL A 26 -12.39 1.82 19.47
N TRP A 27 -11.16 1.56 19.93
CA TRP A 27 -10.09 2.54 20.00
C TRP A 27 -9.16 2.51 18.77
N MET A 28 -9.17 1.41 18.00
CA MET A 28 -8.37 1.27 16.79
C MET A 28 -9.09 0.40 15.76
N LYS A 29 -8.94 0.75 14.50
CA LYS A 29 -9.39 -0.06 13.36
C LYS A 29 -8.20 -0.48 12.53
N ALA A 30 -8.24 -1.69 11.98
CA ALA A 30 -7.23 -2.19 11.06
C ALA A 30 -7.87 -2.75 9.80
N VAL A 31 -7.27 -2.47 8.65
CA VAL A 31 -7.54 -3.16 7.39
C VAL A 31 -6.41 -4.13 7.15
N VAL A 32 -6.75 -5.38 6.88
CA VAL A 32 -5.77 -6.42 6.54
C VAL A 32 -5.98 -6.82 5.09
N SER A 33 -4.92 -6.82 4.32
CA SER A 33 -4.93 -7.29 2.92
C SER A 33 -3.68 -8.11 2.61
N GLN A 34 -3.69 -8.79 1.47
CA GLN A 34 -2.52 -9.53 1.01
C GLN A 34 -1.31 -8.60 0.87
N THR A 35 -1.46 -7.48 0.19
CA THR A 35 -0.37 -6.56 -0.13
C THR A 35 -0.73 -5.10 0.15
N LEU A 36 0.26 -4.24 0.27
CA LEU A 36 0.10 -2.80 0.40
C LEU A 36 -0.48 -2.18 -0.86
N PHE A 37 -1.18 -1.05 -0.73
CA PHE A 37 -1.68 -0.27 -1.86
C PHE A 37 -0.67 0.77 -2.36
N ALA A 38 0.60 0.43 -2.31
CA ALA A 38 1.69 1.24 -2.81
C ALA A 38 2.82 0.35 -3.31
N ASN A 39 3.59 0.87 -4.26
CA ASN A 39 4.87 0.28 -4.59
C ASN A 39 5.88 0.63 -3.49
N VAL A 40 6.54 -0.37 -2.96
CA VAL A 40 7.53 -0.21 -1.89
C VAL A 40 8.95 -0.52 -2.35
N ALA A 41 9.13 -0.97 -3.58
CA ALA A 41 10.42 -1.34 -4.13
C ALA A 41 10.77 -0.51 -5.36
N THR A 42 12.03 -0.12 -5.45
CA THR A 42 12.67 0.42 -6.65
C THR A 42 13.92 -0.38 -6.95
N LEU A 43 14.27 -0.50 -8.21
CA LEU A 43 15.51 -1.14 -8.66
C LEU A 43 16.24 -0.20 -9.61
N PRO A 44 17.56 -0.37 -9.78
CA PRO A 44 18.32 0.33 -10.80
C PRO A 44 17.66 0.18 -12.18
N LYS A 45 17.68 1.24 -12.97
CA LYS A 45 17.10 1.24 -14.32
C LYS A 45 17.70 0.13 -15.15
N GLY A 46 16.86 -0.73 -15.70
CA GLY A 46 17.28 -1.89 -16.48
C GLY A 46 17.42 -3.19 -15.69
N SER A 47 17.29 -3.16 -14.37
CA SER A 47 17.20 -4.37 -13.55
C SER A 47 15.93 -5.15 -13.82
N ARG A 48 15.98 -6.45 -13.54
CA ARG A 48 14.83 -7.34 -13.64
C ARG A 48 14.08 -7.36 -12.31
N ALA A 49 12.76 -7.54 -12.36
CA ALA A 49 11.90 -7.54 -11.17
C ALA A 49 12.18 -8.68 -10.18
N ASP A 50 12.82 -9.76 -10.65
CA ASP A 50 13.22 -10.93 -9.87
C ASP A 50 14.68 -10.84 -9.33
N GLU A 51 15.33 -9.70 -9.50
CA GLU A 51 16.71 -9.50 -9.07
C GLU A 51 16.78 -9.19 -7.56
N ILE A 52 17.66 -9.90 -6.86
CA ILE A 52 17.91 -9.65 -5.43
C ILE A 52 18.84 -8.44 -5.28
N THR A 53 18.33 -7.39 -4.66
CA THR A 53 19.12 -6.20 -4.33
C THR A 53 19.63 -6.32 -2.90
N THR A 54 20.94 -6.51 -2.72
CA THR A 54 21.56 -6.70 -1.41
C THR A 54 21.81 -5.40 -0.64
N LYS A 55 21.70 -4.25 -1.31
CA LYS A 55 21.85 -2.91 -0.70
C LYS A 55 20.77 -1.99 -1.21
N LEU A 56 19.92 -1.56 -0.30
CA LEU A 56 18.94 -0.52 -0.58
C LEU A 56 19.58 0.85 -0.25
N PRO A 57 19.64 1.78 -1.20
CA PRO A 57 20.15 3.11 -0.91
C PRO A 57 19.20 3.85 0.05
N ILE A 58 19.77 4.64 0.96
CA ILE A 58 19.00 5.53 1.81
C ILE A 58 18.47 6.66 0.94
N GLN A 59 17.15 6.77 0.85
CA GLN A 59 16.48 7.79 0.05
C GLN A 59 16.06 8.99 0.89
N PRO A 60 16.14 10.20 0.34
CA PRO A 60 15.46 11.33 0.95
C PRO A 60 13.94 11.09 0.96
N PRO A 61 13.21 11.60 1.97
CA PRO A 61 11.76 11.42 2.03
C PRO A 61 11.07 11.85 0.73
N GLY A 62 10.33 10.91 0.13
CA GLY A 62 9.58 11.14 -1.10
C GLY A 62 10.39 11.11 -2.41
N GLY A 63 11.68 10.76 -2.35
CA GLY A 63 12.54 10.64 -3.53
C GLY A 63 12.82 9.19 -3.94
N TYR A 64 13.22 9.02 -5.19
CA TYR A 64 13.88 7.81 -5.68
C TYR A 64 15.39 8.10 -5.82
N ALA A 65 16.23 7.05 -5.72
CA ALA A 65 17.64 7.19 -6.04
C ALA A 65 17.80 7.56 -7.52
N GLU A 66 18.85 8.31 -7.81
CA GLU A 66 19.21 8.61 -9.19
C GLU A 66 19.45 7.30 -9.95
N GLY A 67 18.80 7.17 -11.10
CA GLY A 67 18.88 5.97 -11.93
C GLY A 67 18.01 4.80 -11.50
N GLU A 68 17.22 4.92 -10.42
CA GLU A 68 16.24 3.91 -10.03
C GLU A 68 14.86 4.16 -10.63
N ALA A 69 14.10 3.09 -10.80
CA ALA A 69 12.73 3.13 -11.26
C ALA A 69 11.84 2.23 -10.39
N PRO A 70 10.54 2.56 -10.21
CA PRO A 70 9.61 1.65 -9.57
C PRO A 70 9.57 0.31 -10.32
N VAL A 71 9.65 -0.78 -9.56
CA VAL A 71 9.50 -2.12 -10.13
C VAL A 71 8.05 -2.33 -10.53
N GLN A 72 7.82 -2.86 -11.72
CA GLN A 72 6.53 -3.38 -12.10
C GLN A 72 6.36 -4.78 -11.51
N ASP A 73 5.56 -4.84 -10.47
CA ASP A 73 5.13 -6.07 -9.86
C ASP A 73 3.60 -6.12 -9.96
N HIS A 74 3.08 -7.12 -10.63
CA HIS A 74 1.65 -7.24 -10.87
C HIS A 74 0.84 -7.50 -9.61
N ASP A 75 1.48 -8.02 -8.57
CA ASP A 75 0.84 -8.32 -7.29
C ASP A 75 0.87 -7.12 -6.32
N SER A 76 1.81 -6.20 -6.48
CA SER A 76 2.00 -5.07 -5.56
C SER A 76 2.08 -3.69 -6.20
N ASN A 77 2.00 -3.63 -7.53
CA ASN A 77 2.12 -2.40 -8.31
C ASN A 77 0.96 -2.25 -9.31
N GLY A 78 0.79 -1.06 -9.82
CA GLY A 78 -0.17 -0.82 -10.90
C GLY A 78 -1.61 -0.72 -10.44
N TRP A 79 -1.84 -0.46 -9.18
CA TRP A 79 -3.18 -0.22 -8.63
C TRP A 79 -3.92 0.86 -9.41
N PRO A 80 -5.18 0.63 -9.80
CA PRO A 80 -6.00 1.67 -10.41
C PRO A 80 -6.14 2.84 -9.42
N GLN A 81 -5.61 4.01 -9.76
CA GLN A 81 -5.45 5.11 -8.82
C GLN A 81 -6.77 5.61 -8.22
N THR A 82 -7.81 5.76 -9.04
CA THR A 82 -9.11 6.27 -8.56
C THR A 82 -9.75 5.35 -7.50
N PRO A 83 -9.92 4.04 -7.73
CA PRO A 83 -10.45 3.16 -6.69
C PRO A 83 -9.49 2.97 -5.51
N ARG A 84 -8.18 3.02 -5.74
CA ARG A 84 -7.19 3.04 -4.65
C ARG A 84 -7.41 4.24 -3.72
N LEU A 85 -7.51 5.44 -4.27
CA LEU A 85 -7.76 6.65 -3.50
C LEU A 85 -9.11 6.61 -2.76
N ALA A 86 -10.15 6.04 -3.37
CA ALA A 86 -11.44 5.86 -2.72
C ALA A 86 -11.32 4.95 -1.47
N ALA A 87 -10.63 3.82 -1.58
CA ALA A 87 -10.38 2.93 -0.45
C ALA A 87 -9.56 3.62 0.65
N LEU A 88 -8.47 4.28 0.29
CA LEU A 88 -7.61 4.99 1.25
C LEU A 88 -8.33 6.14 1.98
N ARG A 89 -9.24 6.85 1.30
CA ARG A 89 -10.08 7.88 1.96
C ARG A 89 -10.99 7.28 3.03
N LEU A 90 -11.58 6.12 2.77
CA LEU A 90 -12.38 5.41 3.77
C LEU A 90 -11.53 4.94 4.95
N MET A 91 -10.33 4.43 4.69
CA MET A 91 -9.40 4.02 5.74
C MET A 91 -8.94 5.23 6.58
N ARG A 92 -8.64 6.35 5.95
CA ARG A 92 -8.31 7.62 6.63
C ARG A 92 -9.48 8.09 7.50
N LYS A 93 -10.70 8.07 6.95
CA LYS A 93 -11.92 8.42 7.70
C LYS A 93 -12.12 7.54 8.93
N ALA A 94 -11.80 6.27 8.82
CA ALA A 94 -11.90 5.30 9.92
C ALA A 94 -10.79 5.46 10.98
N GLY A 95 -9.77 6.27 10.74
CA GLY A 95 -8.54 6.30 11.56
C GLY A 95 -7.81 4.95 11.55
N ALA A 96 -7.92 4.19 10.46
CA ALA A 96 -7.43 2.83 10.39
C ALA A 96 -5.95 2.76 10.06
N ILE A 97 -5.28 1.73 10.60
CA ILE A 97 -3.98 1.26 10.15
C ILE A 97 -4.17 0.18 9.07
N HIS A 98 -3.29 0.13 8.09
CA HIS A 98 -3.26 -0.93 7.09
C HIS A 98 -2.15 -1.93 7.43
N ILE A 99 -2.47 -3.21 7.47
CA ILE A 99 -1.53 -4.30 7.71
C ILE A 99 -1.56 -5.20 6.49
N ALA A 100 -0.40 -5.44 5.90
CA ALA A 100 -0.25 -6.29 4.73
C ALA A 100 0.97 -7.20 4.85
N GLY A 101 1.02 -8.22 4.02
CA GLY A 101 2.12 -9.17 3.93
C GLY A 101 2.62 -9.31 2.50
N ASP A 102 2.97 -10.53 2.12
CA ASP A 102 3.34 -10.97 0.76
C ASP A 102 4.66 -10.39 0.21
N GLN A 103 4.91 -9.14 0.44
CA GLN A 103 6.19 -8.52 0.09
C GLN A 103 7.33 -9.12 0.91
N HIS A 104 8.46 -9.39 0.27
CA HIS A 104 9.66 -9.89 0.95
C HIS A 104 10.45 -8.78 1.64
N LEU A 105 9.89 -7.60 1.74
CA LEU A 105 10.47 -6.41 2.35
C LEU A 105 9.58 -5.90 3.49
N GLY A 106 10.09 -5.90 4.71
CA GLY A 106 9.43 -5.23 5.83
C GLY A 106 9.47 -3.72 5.63
N SER A 107 8.31 -3.06 5.68
CA SER A 107 8.25 -1.62 5.51
C SER A 107 7.14 -0.98 6.33
N THR A 108 7.35 0.28 6.70
CA THR A 108 6.32 1.15 7.24
C THR A 108 6.19 2.34 6.31
N ILE A 109 5.00 2.57 5.81
CA ILE A 109 4.70 3.67 4.90
C ILE A 109 3.55 4.51 5.43
N GLN A 110 3.51 5.77 5.02
CA GLN A 110 2.34 6.62 5.17
C GLN A 110 1.84 6.98 3.78
N TYR A 111 0.57 6.64 3.51
CA TYR A 111 -0.04 6.94 2.21
C TYR A 111 -0.22 8.45 2.00
N GLY A 112 -0.03 8.89 0.76
CA GLY A 112 -0.58 10.15 0.28
C GLY A 112 -1.89 9.90 -0.46
N ILE A 113 -2.86 10.77 -0.30
CA ILE A 113 -4.18 10.72 -0.94
C ILE A 113 -4.41 11.99 -1.76
N ASP A 114 -4.51 13.11 -1.10
CA ASP A 114 -4.71 14.43 -1.69
C ASP A 114 -3.40 15.25 -1.62
N THR A 115 -2.58 14.98 -0.61
CA THR A 115 -1.27 15.58 -0.40
C THR A 115 -0.26 14.52 0.09
N PHE A 116 1.01 14.91 0.23
CA PHE A 116 2.06 14.04 0.75
C PHE A 116 1.79 13.65 2.21
N ARG A 117 1.72 12.35 2.50
CA ARG A 117 1.53 11.77 3.84
C ARG A 117 0.27 12.21 4.57
N ASP A 118 -0.83 12.41 3.87
CA ASP A 118 -2.12 12.76 4.46
C ASP A 118 -3.06 11.55 4.66
N GLY A 119 -2.58 10.37 4.36
CA GLY A 119 -3.32 9.11 4.47
C GLY A 119 -2.94 8.27 5.69
N PRO A 120 -3.56 7.09 5.81
CA PRO A 120 -3.27 6.15 6.89
C PRO A 120 -1.85 5.59 6.82
N PHE A 121 -1.35 5.14 7.97
CA PHE A 121 -0.14 4.33 8.03
C PHE A 121 -0.41 2.92 7.57
N ALA A 122 0.61 2.30 6.98
CA ALA A 122 0.61 0.90 6.62
C ALA A 122 1.90 0.21 7.07
N ILE A 123 1.76 -1.03 7.48
CA ILE A 123 2.86 -1.90 7.87
C ILE A 123 2.83 -3.11 6.94
N CYS A 124 3.94 -3.34 6.25
CA CYS A 124 4.19 -4.58 5.54
C CYS A 124 5.00 -5.51 6.42
N VAL A 125 4.44 -6.68 6.70
CA VAL A 125 5.14 -7.76 7.40
C VAL A 125 5.79 -8.63 6.34
N PRO A 126 7.12 -8.79 6.32
CA PRO A 126 7.78 -9.59 5.30
C PRO A 126 7.39 -11.06 5.39
N SER A 127 7.34 -11.73 4.27
CA SER A 127 7.21 -13.20 4.23
C SER A 127 8.45 -13.84 4.85
N VAL A 128 8.27 -14.60 5.93
CA VAL A 128 9.37 -15.15 6.75
C VAL A 128 9.90 -16.48 6.20
N ALA A 129 9.23 -17.12 5.24
CA ALA A 129 9.47 -18.52 4.89
C ALA A 129 9.47 -18.82 3.37
N ASN A 130 9.76 -17.86 2.53
CA ASN A 130 9.82 -18.09 1.08
C ASN A 130 11.24 -17.85 0.55
N PHE A 131 12.08 -18.85 0.70
CA PHE A 131 13.36 -18.98 0.01
C PHE A 131 13.33 -20.20 -0.90
#